data_04e2567b886410608c73d04f1e04a60d
#
_entry.id   04e2567b886410608c73d04f1e04a60d
#
_cell.length_a   1.000
_cell.length_b   1.000
_cell.length_c   1.000
_cell.angle_alpha   90.00
_cell.angle_beta   90.00
_cell.angle_gamma   90.00
#
_symmetry.space_group_name_H-M   'P 1'
#
loop_
_entity.id
_entity.type
_entity.pdbx_description
1 polymer ?
#
loop_
_entity_poly.entity_id
_entity_poly.type
_entity_poly.pdbx_seq_one_letter_code
_entity_poly.pdbx_strand_id
1 'polypeptide(L)'
;LEQNKVTLSENDLKEVTSALLVFEKEQNPVNEEEEKKNFKSKMYPALEVLEKSIKTKNVELMKKEYLKYNSVWTRNEGFIRNKDIAYYGKVETAMSFLRSAMEVEPFDYENTINSFNELKSSIRDYLDGKKIENNVSETVTLKDAVNMLKDALKSFKNGDKAKGQSKVKQFIQVW
;
A
#
# COMPACT_ATOMS: atom_id res chain seq x y z
N LEU A 1 -39.44 -29.27 -27.48
CA LEU A 1 -38.76 -29.12 -26.17
C LEU A 1 -38.13 -27.71 -26.11
N GLU A 2 -38.91 -26.74 -25.57
CA GLU A 2 -38.42 -25.39 -25.30
C GLU A 2 -37.39 -25.49 -24.17
N GLN A 3 -36.16 -25.16 -24.45
CA GLN A 3 -35.15 -24.94 -23.43
C GLN A 3 -35.48 -23.63 -22.71
N ASN A 4 -36.00 -23.72 -21.50
CA ASN A 4 -36.10 -22.59 -20.59
C ASN A 4 -34.67 -22.06 -20.31
N LYS A 5 -34.28 -21.02 -21.03
CA LYS A 5 -33.08 -20.23 -20.70
C LYS A 5 -33.43 -19.42 -19.43
N VAL A 6 -33.00 -19.91 -18.28
CA VAL A 6 -33.02 -19.13 -17.05
C VAL A 6 -31.95 -18.05 -17.19
N THR A 7 -32.37 -16.81 -17.41
CA THR A 7 -31.50 -15.65 -17.38
C THR A 7 -31.38 -15.19 -15.93
N LEU A 8 -30.27 -15.52 -15.28
CA LEU A 8 -29.95 -14.97 -13.96
C LEU A 8 -29.80 -13.46 -14.07
N SER A 9 -30.50 -12.73 -13.23
CA SER A 9 -30.33 -11.28 -13.15
C SER A 9 -29.02 -10.95 -12.44
N GLU A 10 -28.54 -9.72 -12.63
CA GLU A 10 -27.33 -9.22 -11.94
C GLU A 10 -27.51 -9.24 -10.41
N ASN A 11 -28.72 -9.09 -9.93
CA ASN A 11 -29.07 -9.19 -8.52
C ASN A 11 -29.00 -10.64 -8.01
N ASP A 12 -29.51 -11.61 -8.78
CA ASP A 12 -29.41 -13.03 -8.41
C ASP A 12 -27.95 -13.48 -8.30
N LEU A 13 -27.07 -13.00 -9.21
CA LEU A 13 -25.64 -13.25 -9.15
C LEU A 13 -25.00 -12.63 -7.90
N LYS A 14 -25.38 -11.42 -7.53
CA LYS A 14 -24.92 -10.77 -6.29
C LYS A 14 -25.38 -11.51 -5.04
N GLU A 15 -26.62 -11.97 -5.01
CA GLU A 15 -27.16 -12.75 -3.89
C GLU A 15 -26.44 -14.10 -3.74
N VAL A 16 -26.24 -14.83 -4.84
CA VAL A 16 -25.52 -16.10 -4.84
C VAL A 16 -24.05 -15.89 -4.41
N THR A 17 -23.39 -14.86 -4.92
CA THR A 17 -22.02 -14.55 -4.54
C THR A 17 -21.93 -14.21 -3.05
N SER A 18 -22.85 -13.42 -2.53
CA SER A 18 -22.90 -13.08 -1.10
C SER A 18 -23.16 -14.29 -0.22
N ALA A 19 -24.09 -15.18 -0.63
CA ALA A 19 -24.38 -16.42 0.08
C ALA A 19 -23.18 -17.38 0.09
N LEU A 20 -22.44 -17.49 -1.03
CA LEU A 20 -21.22 -18.29 -1.12
C LEU A 20 -20.12 -17.76 -0.22
N LEU A 21 -19.93 -16.45 -0.14
CA LEU A 21 -18.95 -15.82 0.74
C LEU A 21 -19.27 -16.05 2.22
N VAL A 22 -20.58 -15.98 2.60
CA VAL A 22 -21.04 -16.30 3.96
C VAL A 22 -20.79 -17.78 4.27
N PHE A 23 -21.15 -18.67 3.38
CA PHE A 23 -20.96 -20.11 3.54
C PHE A 23 -19.45 -20.46 3.67
N GLU A 24 -18.59 -19.88 2.82
CA GLU A 24 -17.15 -20.09 2.88
C GLU A 24 -16.58 -19.62 4.23
N LYS A 25 -17.05 -18.47 4.72
CA LYS A 25 -16.64 -17.91 6.00
C LYS A 25 -17.08 -18.74 7.20
N GLU A 26 -18.26 -19.37 7.12
CA GLU A 26 -18.76 -20.27 8.15
C GLU A 26 -18.06 -21.63 8.15
N GLN A 27 -17.71 -22.15 6.98
CA GLN A 27 -16.98 -23.45 6.86
C GLN A 27 -15.49 -23.32 7.19
N ASN A 28 -14.92 -22.16 6.91
CA ASN A 28 -13.51 -21.86 7.19
C ASN A 28 -13.42 -20.58 8.01
N PRO A 29 -13.71 -20.61 9.31
CA PRO A 29 -13.60 -19.43 10.15
C PRO A 29 -12.14 -18.96 10.16
N VAL A 30 -11.89 -17.85 9.47
CA VAL A 30 -10.57 -17.24 9.43
C VAL A 30 -10.25 -16.73 10.82
N ASN A 31 -9.23 -17.31 11.44
CA ASN A 31 -8.71 -16.78 12.69
C ASN A 31 -7.87 -15.54 12.39
N GLU A 32 -8.49 -14.36 12.47
CA GLU A 32 -7.85 -13.08 12.15
C GLU A 32 -6.58 -12.83 12.98
N GLU A 33 -6.56 -13.26 14.22
CA GLU A 33 -5.37 -13.12 15.08
C GLU A 33 -4.23 -14.03 14.62
N GLU A 34 -4.54 -15.22 14.14
CA GLU A 34 -3.54 -16.14 13.60
C GLU A 34 -2.98 -15.64 12.27
N GLU A 35 -3.84 -15.13 11.37
CA GLU A 35 -3.39 -14.50 10.13
C GLU A 35 -2.51 -13.28 10.40
N LYS A 36 -2.92 -12.44 11.34
CA LYS A 36 -2.16 -11.27 11.77
C LYS A 36 -0.79 -11.66 12.35
N LYS A 37 -0.76 -12.71 13.19
CA LYS A 37 0.48 -13.26 13.73
C LYS A 37 1.37 -13.81 12.63
N ASN A 38 0.80 -14.56 11.69
CA ASN A 38 1.51 -15.11 10.54
C ASN A 38 2.09 -13.99 9.65
N PHE A 39 1.30 -12.98 9.32
CA PHE A 39 1.76 -11.81 8.57
C PHE A 39 2.93 -11.11 9.28
N LYS A 40 2.80 -10.83 10.58
CA LYS A 40 3.86 -10.23 11.41
C LYS A 40 5.15 -11.06 11.36
N SER A 41 5.04 -12.38 11.52
CA SER A 41 6.18 -13.29 11.53
C SER A 41 6.98 -13.31 10.23
N LYS A 42 6.35 -12.95 9.10
CA LYS A 42 6.99 -12.85 7.79
C LYS A 42 7.55 -11.46 7.52
N MET A 43 6.75 -10.43 7.80
CA MET A 43 7.08 -9.06 7.40
C MET A 43 8.10 -8.38 8.33
N TYR A 44 8.02 -8.59 9.64
CA TYR A 44 8.90 -7.90 10.57
C TYR A 44 10.38 -8.28 10.42
N PRO A 45 10.76 -9.56 10.29
CA PRO A 45 12.16 -9.90 10.01
C PRO A 45 12.68 -9.28 8.71
N ALA A 46 11.84 -9.23 7.66
CA ALA A 46 12.22 -8.62 6.40
C ALA A 46 12.41 -7.09 6.52
N LEU A 47 11.55 -6.40 7.28
CA LEU A 47 11.70 -4.98 7.60
C LEU A 47 12.97 -4.72 8.43
N GLU A 48 13.29 -5.56 9.41
CA GLU A 48 14.50 -5.41 10.23
C GLU A 48 15.78 -5.55 9.41
N VAL A 49 15.82 -6.52 8.50
CA VAL A 49 16.99 -6.69 7.60
C VAL A 49 17.13 -5.48 6.68
N LEU A 50 16.04 -4.98 6.11
CA LEU A 50 16.04 -3.78 5.28
C LEU A 50 16.48 -2.55 6.10
N GLU A 51 15.97 -2.38 7.32
CA GLU A 51 16.40 -1.29 8.21
C GLU A 51 17.90 -1.31 8.50
N LYS A 52 18.44 -2.50 8.80
CA LYS A 52 19.88 -2.68 9.02
C LYS A 52 20.68 -2.30 7.79
N SER A 53 20.23 -2.68 6.59
CA SER A 53 20.91 -2.32 5.35
C SER A 53 20.91 -0.81 5.10
N ILE A 54 19.80 -0.11 5.38
CA ILE A 54 19.70 1.35 5.25
C ILE A 54 20.71 2.05 6.18
N LYS A 55 20.85 1.57 7.41
CA LYS A 55 21.81 2.13 8.37
C LYS A 55 23.28 2.01 7.94
N THR A 56 23.60 1.09 7.04
CA THR A 56 24.96 0.99 6.48
C THR A 56 25.31 2.10 5.49
N LYS A 57 24.33 2.82 4.98
CA LYS A 57 24.46 3.81 3.89
C LYS A 57 25.02 3.22 2.58
N ASN A 58 25.05 1.90 2.46
CA ASN A 58 25.49 1.21 1.23
C ASN A 58 24.27 1.02 0.30
N VAL A 59 24.19 1.81 -0.75
CA VAL A 59 23.06 1.85 -1.69
C VAL A 59 22.81 0.50 -2.36
N GLU A 60 23.86 -0.20 -2.77
CA GLU A 60 23.74 -1.51 -3.42
C GLU A 60 23.16 -2.57 -2.45
N LEU A 61 23.62 -2.54 -1.19
CA LEU A 61 23.07 -3.42 -0.16
C LEU A 61 21.61 -3.10 0.13
N MET A 62 21.25 -1.81 0.22
CA MET A 62 19.88 -1.39 0.42
C MET A 62 18.95 -1.88 -0.71
N LYS A 63 19.34 -1.67 -1.97
CA LYS A 63 18.59 -2.13 -3.14
C LYS A 63 18.41 -3.65 -3.13
N LYS A 64 19.46 -4.39 -2.81
CA LYS A 64 19.42 -5.86 -2.70
C LYS A 64 18.43 -6.32 -1.62
N GLU A 65 18.50 -5.72 -0.43
CA GLU A 65 17.61 -6.10 0.68
C GLU A 65 16.17 -5.61 0.45
N TYR A 66 15.98 -4.48 -0.23
CA TYR A 66 14.66 -4.04 -0.67
C TYR A 66 13.99 -5.04 -1.63
N LEU A 67 14.73 -5.60 -2.59
CA LEU A 67 14.19 -6.62 -3.50
C LEU A 67 13.73 -7.88 -2.75
N LYS A 68 14.49 -8.28 -1.71
CA LYS A 68 14.07 -9.41 -0.85
C LYS A 68 12.81 -9.05 -0.05
N TYR A 69 12.77 -7.85 0.56
CA TYR A 69 11.60 -7.37 1.25
C TYR A 69 10.38 -7.35 0.32
N ASN A 70 10.51 -6.78 -0.87
CA ASN A 70 9.45 -6.74 -1.88
C ASN A 70 8.94 -8.15 -2.24
N SER A 71 9.84 -9.13 -2.37
CA SER A 71 9.46 -10.52 -2.61
C SER A 71 8.66 -11.14 -1.45
N VAL A 72 9.00 -10.80 -0.20
CA VAL A 72 8.21 -11.22 0.98
C VAL A 72 6.87 -10.53 0.98
N TRP A 73 6.82 -9.22 0.69
CA TRP A 73 5.59 -8.45 0.59
C TRP A 73 4.63 -9.05 -0.42
N THR A 74 5.05 -9.23 -1.67
CA THR A 74 4.21 -9.75 -2.77
C THR A 74 3.55 -11.10 -2.43
N ARG A 75 4.21 -11.93 -1.63
CA ARG A 75 3.65 -13.22 -1.19
C ARG A 75 2.63 -13.08 -0.05
N ASN A 76 2.64 -11.98 0.67
CA ASN A 76 1.83 -11.78 1.88
C ASN A 76 0.87 -10.59 1.78
N GLU A 77 0.95 -9.75 0.74
CA GLU A 77 0.14 -8.53 0.55
C GLU A 77 -1.36 -8.80 0.59
N GLY A 78 -1.79 -10.01 0.17
CA GLY A 78 -3.18 -10.43 0.18
C GLY A 78 -3.83 -10.29 1.56
N PHE A 79 -3.06 -10.39 2.64
CA PHE A 79 -3.56 -10.16 4.00
C PHE A 79 -4.14 -8.76 4.19
N ILE A 80 -3.51 -7.73 3.61
CA ILE A 80 -4.00 -6.35 3.67
C ILE A 80 -4.93 -6.06 2.49
N ARG A 81 -4.51 -6.39 1.26
CA ARG A 81 -5.25 -6.06 0.03
C ARG A 81 -6.69 -6.55 0.03
N ASN A 82 -6.93 -7.76 0.53
CA ASN A 82 -8.27 -8.35 0.52
C ASN A 82 -9.19 -7.78 1.62
N LYS A 83 -8.62 -7.13 2.64
CA LYS A 83 -9.36 -6.58 3.78
C LYS A 83 -9.50 -5.06 3.73
N ASP A 84 -8.46 -4.37 3.26
CA ASP A 84 -8.39 -2.90 3.24
C ASP A 84 -7.54 -2.42 2.06
N ILE A 85 -8.22 -2.11 0.95
CA ILE A 85 -7.57 -1.63 -0.27
C ILE A 85 -6.88 -0.27 -0.08
N ALA A 86 -7.39 0.57 0.83
CA ALA A 86 -6.80 1.88 1.09
C ALA A 86 -5.46 1.73 1.84
N TYR A 87 -5.39 0.83 2.83
CA TYR A 87 -4.12 0.51 3.48
C TYR A 87 -3.14 -0.20 2.56
N TYR A 88 -3.61 -1.10 1.70
CA TYR A 88 -2.79 -1.69 0.66
C TYR A 88 -2.13 -0.60 -0.20
N GLY A 89 -2.92 0.34 -0.72
CA GLY A 89 -2.41 1.47 -1.50
C GLY A 89 -1.41 2.34 -0.73
N LYS A 90 -1.65 2.58 0.58
CA LYS A 90 -0.74 3.33 1.44
C LYS A 90 0.63 2.64 1.56
N VAL A 91 0.66 1.32 1.74
CA VAL A 91 1.90 0.53 1.83
C VAL A 91 2.64 0.53 0.49
N GLU A 92 1.95 0.27 -0.63
CA GLU A 92 2.52 0.30 -1.98
C GLU A 92 3.15 1.67 -2.31
N THR A 93 2.46 2.75 -1.93
CA THR A 93 2.97 4.11 -2.08
C THR A 93 4.25 4.33 -1.28
N ALA A 94 4.28 3.90 -0.02
CA ALA A 94 5.46 4.02 0.84
C ALA A 94 6.63 3.20 0.29
N MET A 95 6.37 2.01 -0.24
CA MET A 95 7.37 1.18 -0.93
C MET A 95 7.94 1.87 -2.17
N SER A 96 7.09 2.49 -2.97
CA SER A 96 7.50 3.22 -4.17
C SER A 96 8.37 4.43 -3.82
N PHE A 97 8.03 5.18 -2.77
CA PHE A 97 8.86 6.29 -2.30
C PHE A 97 10.20 5.83 -1.77
N LEU A 98 10.24 4.75 -1.00
CA LEU A 98 11.50 4.18 -0.52
C LEU A 98 12.39 3.75 -1.68
N ARG A 99 11.84 3.07 -2.69
CA ARG A 99 12.59 2.68 -3.88
C ARG A 99 13.16 3.90 -4.60
N SER A 100 12.30 4.90 -4.85
CA SER A 100 12.74 6.13 -5.51
C SER A 100 13.80 6.88 -4.73
N ALA A 101 13.72 6.91 -3.38
CA ALA A 101 14.73 7.56 -2.54
C ALA A 101 16.11 6.89 -2.64
N MET A 102 16.15 5.56 -2.84
CA MET A 102 17.41 4.82 -3.06
C MET A 102 18.00 4.98 -4.46
N GLU A 103 17.21 5.46 -5.43
CA GLU A 103 17.62 5.64 -6.83
C GLU A 103 18.05 7.08 -7.15
N VAL A 104 17.81 8.04 -6.25
CA VAL A 104 18.14 9.46 -6.45
C VAL A 104 19.64 9.70 -6.34
N GLU A 105 20.17 10.48 -7.28
CA GLU A 105 21.56 10.95 -7.22
C GLU A 105 21.63 12.49 -7.12
N PRO A 106 22.46 13.05 -6.23
CA PRO A 106 23.26 12.33 -5.22
C PRO A 106 22.39 11.63 -4.19
N PHE A 107 22.88 10.52 -3.62
CA PHE A 107 22.16 9.72 -2.63
C PHE A 107 21.77 10.55 -1.41
N ASP A 108 20.49 10.54 -1.07
CA ASP A 108 19.90 11.25 0.07
C ASP A 108 19.51 10.26 1.17
N TYR A 109 20.40 10.10 2.14
CA TYR A 109 20.18 9.20 3.26
C TYR A 109 18.96 9.59 4.11
N GLU A 110 18.77 10.88 4.35
CA GLU A 110 17.67 11.37 5.20
C GLU A 110 16.32 11.10 4.55
N ASN A 111 16.19 11.34 3.26
CA ASN A 111 15.00 11.01 2.52
C ASN A 111 14.75 9.49 2.49
N THR A 112 15.80 8.68 2.37
CA THR A 112 15.69 7.22 2.37
C THR A 112 15.19 6.69 3.72
N ILE A 113 15.76 7.14 4.83
CA ILE A 113 15.35 6.69 6.18
C ILE A 113 13.93 7.16 6.51
N ASN A 114 13.55 8.37 6.09
CA ASN A 114 12.20 8.88 6.27
C ASN A 114 11.18 8.06 5.48
N SER A 115 11.47 7.74 4.22
CA SER A 115 10.62 6.87 3.40
C SER A 115 10.49 5.46 3.97
N PHE A 116 11.57 4.91 4.53
CA PHE A 116 11.51 3.63 5.24
C PHE A 116 10.64 3.69 6.51
N ASN A 117 10.77 4.76 7.29
CA ASN A 117 9.96 4.94 8.49
C ASN A 117 8.46 5.05 8.16
N GLU A 118 8.11 5.68 7.04
CA GLU A 118 6.73 5.70 6.55
C GLU A 118 6.21 4.32 6.17
N LEU A 119 7.03 3.52 5.47
CA LEU A 119 6.68 2.13 5.15
C LEU A 119 6.43 1.32 6.42
N LYS A 120 7.37 1.37 7.36
CA LYS A 120 7.27 0.67 8.65
C LYS A 120 6.05 1.10 9.45
N SER A 121 5.76 2.41 9.49
CA SER A 121 4.60 2.97 10.15
C SER A 121 3.29 2.52 9.49
N SER A 122 3.23 2.52 8.15
CA SER A 122 2.02 2.10 7.42
C SER A 122 1.61 0.66 7.73
N ILE A 123 2.58 -0.26 7.79
CA ILE A 123 2.31 -1.66 8.16
C ILE A 123 1.88 -1.76 9.63
N ARG A 124 2.57 -1.07 10.53
CA ARG A 124 2.24 -1.09 11.96
C ARG A 124 0.85 -0.51 12.22
N ASP A 125 0.53 0.63 11.63
CA ASP A 125 -0.74 1.32 11.83
C ASP A 125 -1.93 0.45 11.38
N TYR A 126 -1.78 -0.28 10.26
CA TYR A 126 -2.77 -1.28 9.85
C TYR A 126 -2.95 -2.40 10.89
N LEU A 127 -1.84 -2.96 11.36
CA LEU A 127 -1.85 -4.05 12.35
C LEU A 127 -2.40 -3.62 13.71
N ASP A 128 -2.25 -2.35 14.05
CA ASP A 128 -2.79 -1.73 15.27
C ASP A 128 -4.26 -1.29 15.12
N GLY A 129 -4.86 -1.54 13.94
CA GLY A 129 -6.27 -1.21 13.66
C GLY A 129 -6.55 0.28 13.54
N LYS A 130 -5.53 1.10 13.26
CA LYS A 130 -5.73 2.52 13.01
C LYS A 130 -6.48 2.69 11.71
N LYS A 131 -7.46 3.59 11.70
CA LYS A 131 -8.16 3.96 10.47
C LYS A 131 -7.34 4.97 9.70
N ILE A 132 -7.35 4.86 8.37
CA ILE A 132 -6.90 5.95 7.52
C ILE A 132 -7.93 7.07 7.69
N GLU A 133 -7.51 8.19 8.27
CA GLU A 133 -8.33 9.38 8.27
C GLU A 133 -8.40 9.88 6.82
N ASN A 134 -9.48 9.52 6.15
CA ASN A 134 -9.82 10.13 4.88
C ASN A 134 -10.31 11.54 5.17
N ASN A 135 -9.40 12.49 5.25
CA ASN A 135 -9.72 13.92 5.27
C ASN A 135 -10.23 14.38 3.89
N VAL A 136 -11.03 13.53 3.24
CA VAL A 136 -11.72 13.86 1.99
C VAL A 136 -13.02 14.54 2.37
N SER A 137 -12.95 15.80 2.77
CA SER A 137 -14.15 16.59 3.04
C SER A 137 -14.64 17.39 1.83
N GLU A 138 -14.21 17.08 0.61
CA GLU A 138 -14.77 17.67 -0.61
C GLU A 138 -14.56 16.74 -1.80
N THR A 139 -15.52 16.71 -2.70
CA THR A 139 -15.46 15.94 -3.95
C THR A 139 -14.28 16.48 -4.78
N VAL A 140 -13.13 15.80 -4.71
CA VAL A 140 -11.97 16.17 -5.52
C VAL A 140 -12.31 15.89 -6.98
N THR A 141 -12.34 16.94 -7.79
CA THR A 141 -12.59 16.82 -9.21
C THR A 141 -11.34 16.34 -9.95
N LEU A 142 -11.51 15.77 -11.14
CA LEU A 142 -10.39 15.44 -12.04
C LEU A 142 -9.48 16.67 -12.28
N LYS A 143 -10.06 17.87 -12.35
CA LYS A 143 -9.33 19.12 -12.50
C LYS A 143 -8.42 19.40 -11.30
N ASP A 144 -8.91 19.15 -10.10
CA ASP A 144 -8.12 19.35 -8.87
C ASP A 144 -6.98 18.33 -8.79
N ALA A 145 -7.24 17.07 -9.13
CA ALA A 145 -6.24 16.02 -9.22
C ALA A 145 -5.11 16.39 -10.22
N VAL A 146 -5.48 16.87 -11.41
CA VAL A 146 -4.51 17.33 -12.42
C VAL A 146 -3.71 18.54 -11.92
N ASN A 147 -4.32 19.46 -11.19
CA ASN A 147 -3.63 20.61 -10.64
C ASN A 147 -2.63 20.20 -9.54
N MET A 148 -2.99 19.27 -8.66
CA MET A 148 -2.07 18.72 -7.66
C MET A 148 -0.82 18.09 -8.29
N LEU A 149 -0.99 17.32 -9.37
CA LEU A 149 0.14 16.74 -10.10
C LEU A 149 1.00 17.79 -10.82
N LYS A 150 0.39 18.84 -11.40
CA LYS A 150 1.12 19.96 -12.00
C LYS A 150 1.95 20.72 -10.95
N ASP A 151 1.39 20.94 -9.77
CA ASP A 151 2.09 21.59 -8.67
C ASP A 151 3.26 20.75 -8.14
N ALA A 152 3.06 19.42 -8.05
CA ALA A 152 4.13 18.50 -7.72
C ALA A 152 5.28 18.60 -8.75
N LEU A 153 4.95 18.52 -10.05
CA LEU A 153 5.93 18.61 -11.13
C LEU A 153 6.69 19.95 -11.10
N LYS A 154 5.99 21.05 -10.84
CA LYS A 154 6.61 22.40 -10.69
C LYS A 154 7.60 22.41 -9.52
N SER A 155 7.25 21.82 -8.38
CA SER A 155 8.13 21.73 -7.22
C SER A 155 9.40 20.92 -7.54
N PHE A 156 9.26 19.78 -8.21
CA PHE A 156 10.41 18.98 -8.65
C PHE A 156 11.31 19.74 -9.62
N LYS A 157 10.75 20.44 -10.60
CA LYS A 157 11.51 21.28 -11.56
C LYS A 157 12.27 22.41 -10.87
N ASN A 158 11.75 22.93 -9.78
CA ASN A 158 12.41 23.96 -8.97
C ASN A 158 13.41 23.39 -7.95
N GLY A 159 13.67 22.08 -7.94
CA GLY A 159 14.59 21.42 -7.02
C GLY A 159 14.01 21.16 -5.62
N ASP A 160 12.76 21.54 -5.35
CA ASP A 160 12.10 21.33 -4.07
C ASP A 160 11.46 19.93 -4.02
N LYS A 161 12.33 18.93 -3.83
CA LYS A 161 11.95 17.49 -3.80
C LYS A 161 10.94 17.20 -2.69
N ALA A 162 11.15 17.76 -1.50
CA ALA A 162 10.29 17.50 -0.33
C ALA A 162 8.84 17.99 -0.59
N LYS A 163 8.69 19.18 -1.14
CA LYS A 163 7.39 19.75 -1.51
C LYS A 163 6.74 18.97 -2.66
N GLY A 164 7.53 18.55 -3.66
CA GLY A 164 7.05 17.73 -4.76
C GLY A 164 6.49 16.41 -4.25
N GLN A 165 7.22 15.70 -3.39
CA GLN A 165 6.76 14.45 -2.76
C GLN A 165 5.51 14.65 -1.90
N SER A 166 5.47 15.73 -1.10
CA SER A 166 4.28 16.06 -0.29
C SER A 166 3.03 16.22 -1.16
N LYS A 167 3.17 16.91 -2.31
CA LYS A 167 2.06 17.10 -3.26
C LYS A 167 1.60 15.80 -3.92
N VAL A 168 2.53 14.90 -4.27
CA VAL A 168 2.17 13.56 -4.79
C VAL A 168 1.45 12.75 -3.72
N LYS A 169 1.90 12.79 -2.46
CA LYS A 169 1.21 12.11 -1.35
C LYS A 169 -0.22 12.63 -1.17
N GLN A 170 -0.41 13.95 -1.19
CA GLN A 170 -1.75 14.53 -1.12
C GLN A 170 -2.65 14.05 -2.27
N PHE A 171 -2.14 14.00 -3.50
CA PHE A 171 -2.87 13.46 -4.64
C PHE A 171 -3.32 12.00 -4.40
N ILE A 172 -2.41 11.13 -3.96
CA ILE A 172 -2.72 9.71 -3.72
C ILE A 172 -3.75 9.52 -2.59
N GLN A 173 -3.79 10.42 -1.60
CA GLN A 173 -4.74 10.35 -0.49
C GLN A 173 -6.16 10.76 -0.88
N VAL A 174 -6.33 11.54 -1.94
CA VAL A 174 -7.64 12.10 -2.32
C VAL A 174 -8.19 11.51 -3.61
N TRP A 175 -7.39 10.82 -4.39
CA TRP A 175 -7.77 10.15 -5.63
C TRP A 175 -7.93 8.65 -5.46
#